data_c4790ffd69f6e70668e2d495cef390d9
#
_entry.id   c4790ffd69f6e70668e2d495cef390d9
#
_cell.length_a   1.000
_cell.length_b   1.000
_cell.length_c   1.000
_cell.angle_alpha   90.00
_cell.angle_beta   90.00
_cell.angle_gamma   90.00
#
_symmetry.space_group_name_H-M   'P 1'
#
loop_
_entity.id
_entity.type
_entity.pdbx_description
1 polymer ?
#
loop_
_entity_poly.entity_id
_entity_poly.type
_entity_poly.pdbx_seq_one_letter_code
_entity_poly.pdbx_strand_id
1 'polypeptide(L)'
;MYSVPDGYLAAIRAPTRTDRLAGKITLTNGTSIPLNDSAVISGSLSVDNQCVSGQELAFGSVYMGQASLQLRTALSSAAFYDAALQIDYEIQLADGSWYTLPVGRYTVAEAERSAAVVSLTGYDNMLKLERKFSGSVILGDAYTMLTQIADTCGVELAQTEAEIKALSPNAEVLRQLDGTYNVSTWRDCAGAIAQFLAGFATIDRLGKLRISQFGETACVSLAESARTVAKISDFSCHYAALVIETDSETFTSDIEGESGLEMTISDMPLAESGTTEVRQGICDAVFDKLKMLDYTPATVTMPGDPALELGDRVALPTKEATPETLATHLVWKFRGEMTLKGVGKNPYLAGATTKTDAQLRNLQKQADANKIIYYSFTNGSDIKVKDGGKEVNAINLTFVTTQDTSAMFLAQMLMTAEPNTETVELPVSGDNLDTGSASAALEQDAALTLTVRYYLDNILIDSFTPQQRLVRGAHALALFYPFPDLEGAANHRWSVRLLCEGGTAKIAKGQIRATITGQGMAVGDAWDGTLEFEELVGRP
;
A
#
# COMPACT_ATOMS: atom_id res chain seq x y z
N MET A 1 -18.22 -17.67 -16.10
CA MET A 1 -19.48 -17.16 -16.69
C MET A 1 -20.59 -17.29 -15.66
N TYR A 2 -21.40 -16.26 -15.52
CA TYR A 2 -22.56 -16.30 -14.62
C TYR A 2 -23.50 -17.46 -15.00
N SER A 3 -24.02 -18.14 -14.00
CA SER A 3 -24.92 -19.28 -14.21
C SER A 3 -26.25 -18.82 -14.82
N VAL A 4 -26.54 -19.23 -16.03
CA VAL A 4 -27.74 -18.86 -16.78
C VAL A 4 -28.44 -20.11 -17.32
N PRO A 5 -29.75 -20.09 -17.52
CA PRO A 5 -30.46 -21.21 -18.10
C PRO A 5 -30.13 -21.38 -19.61
N ASP A 6 -30.27 -22.60 -20.14
CA ASP A 6 -30.01 -22.90 -21.55
C ASP A 6 -30.81 -21.99 -22.50
N GLY A 7 -32.03 -21.62 -22.13
CA GLY A 7 -32.88 -20.71 -22.91
C GLY A 7 -32.24 -19.32 -23.08
N TYR A 8 -31.50 -18.84 -22.10
CA TYR A 8 -30.75 -17.57 -22.19
C TYR A 8 -29.65 -17.67 -23.26
N LEU A 9 -28.84 -18.73 -23.23
CA LEU A 9 -27.77 -18.94 -24.21
C LEU A 9 -28.28 -18.97 -25.64
N ALA A 10 -29.44 -19.58 -25.85
CA ALA A 10 -30.10 -19.61 -27.16
C ALA A 10 -30.56 -18.19 -27.56
N ALA A 11 -31.20 -17.46 -26.66
CA ALA A 11 -31.73 -16.13 -26.94
C ALA A 11 -30.60 -15.10 -27.18
N ILE A 12 -29.53 -15.12 -26.39
CA ILE A 12 -28.42 -14.13 -26.50
C ILE A 12 -27.61 -14.33 -27.79
N ARG A 13 -27.57 -15.56 -28.32
CA ARG A 13 -26.89 -15.92 -29.58
C ARG A 13 -27.77 -15.81 -30.83
N ALA A 14 -29.07 -15.55 -30.65
CA ALA A 14 -29.99 -15.43 -31.78
C ALA A 14 -29.62 -14.21 -32.65
N PRO A 15 -29.81 -14.30 -33.98
CA PRO A 15 -29.54 -13.17 -34.89
C PRO A 15 -30.35 -11.93 -34.57
N THR A 16 -31.54 -12.09 -33.98
CA THR A 16 -32.39 -11.01 -33.47
C THR A 16 -32.73 -11.30 -32.02
N ARG A 17 -32.51 -10.31 -31.17
CA ARG A 17 -32.81 -10.38 -29.73
C ARG A 17 -33.89 -9.39 -29.39
N THR A 18 -34.77 -9.78 -28.48
CA THR A 18 -35.68 -8.87 -27.80
C THR A 18 -35.17 -8.68 -26.39
N ASP A 19 -34.59 -7.53 -26.12
CA ASP A 19 -34.00 -7.19 -24.83
C ASP A 19 -34.46 -5.83 -24.34
N ARG A 20 -34.33 -5.62 -23.04
CA ARG A 20 -34.60 -4.34 -22.42
C ARG A 20 -33.72 -4.12 -21.19
N LEU A 21 -33.52 -2.85 -20.87
CA LEU A 21 -32.88 -2.44 -19.64
C LEU A 21 -33.89 -2.47 -18.50
N ALA A 22 -33.50 -3.02 -17.37
CA ALA A 22 -34.23 -3.01 -16.12
C ALA A 22 -33.30 -2.54 -14.97
N GLY A 23 -33.90 -2.14 -13.87
CA GLY A 23 -33.17 -1.69 -12.69
C GLY A 23 -33.75 -0.44 -12.07
N LYS A 24 -32.99 0.19 -11.21
CA LYS A 24 -33.42 1.41 -10.52
C LYS A 24 -32.24 2.23 -10.00
N ILE A 25 -32.47 3.52 -9.83
CA ILE A 25 -31.60 4.42 -9.07
C ILE A 25 -32.35 4.80 -7.80
N THR A 26 -31.77 4.53 -6.64
CA THR A 26 -32.34 4.92 -5.35
C THR A 26 -31.51 6.08 -4.80
N LEU A 27 -32.13 7.24 -4.76
CA LEU A 27 -31.52 8.46 -4.23
C LEU A 27 -31.34 8.36 -2.70
N THR A 28 -30.46 9.18 -2.13
CA THR A 28 -30.20 9.22 -0.68
C THR A 28 -31.42 9.55 0.16
N ASN A 29 -32.42 10.24 -0.39
CA ASN A 29 -33.70 10.53 0.26
C ASN A 29 -34.73 9.37 0.18
N GLY A 30 -34.33 8.21 -0.37
CA GLY A 30 -35.16 7.02 -0.53
C GLY A 30 -36.03 7.01 -1.79
N THR A 31 -36.04 8.08 -2.60
CA THR A 31 -36.77 8.11 -3.87
C THR A 31 -36.16 7.13 -4.86
N SER A 32 -37.01 6.26 -5.45
CA SER A 32 -36.58 5.30 -6.46
C SER A 32 -37.01 5.74 -7.85
N ILE A 33 -36.04 5.77 -8.78
CA ILE A 33 -36.23 6.11 -10.19
C ILE A 33 -36.03 4.83 -11.00
N PRO A 34 -36.99 4.38 -11.80
CA PRO A 34 -36.81 3.20 -12.64
C PRO A 34 -35.78 3.46 -13.72
N LEU A 35 -34.87 2.49 -13.90
CA LEU A 35 -33.89 2.47 -14.97
C LEU A 35 -34.45 1.62 -16.12
N ASN A 36 -34.80 2.26 -17.21
CA ASN A 36 -35.39 1.60 -18.38
C ASN A 36 -34.99 2.32 -19.68
N ASP A 37 -35.37 1.72 -20.81
CA ASP A 37 -35.04 2.20 -22.16
C ASP A 37 -35.53 3.65 -22.46
N SER A 38 -36.56 4.14 -21.76
CA SER A 38 -37.09 5.49 -21.97
C SER A 38 -36.33 6.55 -21.15
N ALA A 39 -35.76 6.18 -20.00
CA ALA A 39 -35.04 7.07 -19.11
C ALA A 39 -33.58 7.20 -19.53
N VAL A 40 -32.94 6.11 -20.00
CA VAL A 40 -31.52 6.06 -20.39
C VAL A 40 -31.37 6.45 -21.87
N ILE A 41 -30.40 7.30 -22.15
CA ILE A 41 -30.05 7.64 -23.54
C ILE A 41 -29.49 6.42 -24.23
N SER A 42 -30.04 6.08 -25.39
CA SER A 42 -29.63 4.91 -26.16
C SER A 42 -28.11 4.91 -26.44
N GLY A 43 -27.45 3.79 -26.17
CA GLY A 43 -26.01 3.63 -26.38
C GLY A 43 -25.11 4.30 -25.34
N SER A 44 -25.67 4.96 -24.32
CA SER A 44 -24.88 5.63 -23.28
C SER A 44 -24.49 4.71 -22.11
N LEU A 45 -25.23 3.62 -21.87
CA LEU A 45 -24.92 2.70 -20.79
C LEU A 45 -23.74 1.81 -21.16
N SER A 46 -22.68 1.91 -20.37
CA SER A 46 -21.54 0.99 -20.42
C SER A 46 -21.15 0.54 -19.02
N VAL A 47 -20.68 -0.71 -18.93
CA VAL A 47 -20.09 -1.29 -17.73
C VAL A 47 -18.69 -1.75 -18.09
N ASP A 48 -17.73 -1.31 -17.30
CA ASP A 48 -16.30 -1.56 -17.48
C ASP A 48 -15.75 -2.29 -16.25
N ASN A 49 -15.25 -3.51 -16.45
CA ASN A 49 -14.68 -4.35 -15.41
C ASN A 49 -13.33 -4.90 -15.87
N GLN A 50 -12.33 -4.84 -15.01
CA GLN A 50 -11.00 -5.39 -15.26
C GLN A 50 -10.43 -6.10 -14.04
N CYS A 51 -9.56 -7.06 -14.25
CA CYS A 51 -8.80 -7.74 -13.19
C CYS A 51 -7.28 -7.69 -13.43
N VAL A 52 -6.83 -7.08 -14.52
CA VAL A 52 -5.40 -6.86 -14.81
C VAL A 52 -5.25 -5.51 -15.48
N SER A 53 -4.31 -4.67 -15.01
CA SER A 53 -4.05 -3.35 -15.61
C SER A 53 -2.93 -3.34 -16.64
N GLY A 54 -1.99 -4.29 -16.52
CA GLY A 54 -0.80 -4.38 -17.34
C GLY A 54 -1.00 -5.15 -18.65
N GLN A 55 0.11 -5.53 -19.24
CA GLN A 55 0.17 -6.45 -20.38
C GLN A 55 0.49 -7.88 -19.96
N GLU A 56 0.73 -8.13 -18.69
CA GLU A 56 1.04 -9.43 -18.11
C GLU A 56 -0.05 -9.83 -17.11
N LEU A 57 -0.27 -11.12 -16.98
CA LEU A 57 -1.14 -11.68 -15.95
C LEU A 57 -0.55 -11.42 -14.57
N ALA A 58 -1.38 -11.07 -13.61
CA ALA A 58 -0.99 -10.87 -12.22
C ALA A 58 -2.05 -11.40 -11.28
N PHE A 59 -1.62 -11.96 -10.15
CA PHE A 59 -2.49 -12.31 -9.03
C PHE A 59 -2.57 -11.16 -8.03
N GLY A 60 -3.65 -11.12 -7.25
CA GLY A 60 -3.86 -10.10 -6.23
C GLY A 60 -4.41 -8.78 -6.74
N SER A 61 -4.77 -8.69 -8.01
CA SER A 61 -5.34 -7.47 -8.57
C SER A 61 -6.72 -7.16 -7.98
N VAL A 62 -6.98 -5.89 -7.75
CA VAL A 62 -8.26 -5.39 -7.21
C VAL A 62 -8.62 -4.10 -7.91
N TYR A 63 -9.63 -4.15 -8.77
CA TYR A 63 -10.12 -3.00 -9.50
C TYR A 63 -11.58 -2.73 -9.15
N MET A 64 -11.98 -1.46 -9.17
CA MET A 64 -13.37 -1.06 -9.06
C MET A 64 -14.04 -1.23 -10.42
N GLY A 65 -15.17 -1.91 -10.44
CA GLY A 65 -16.06 -1.92 -11.59
C GLY A 65 -16.73 -0.54 -11.74
N GLN A 66 -16.85 -0.07 -12.98
CA GLN A 66 -17.42 1.23 -13.30
C GLN A 66 -18.64 1.06 -14.19
N ALA A 67 -19.70 1.81 -13.88
CA ALA A 67 -20.86 1.95 -14.75
C ALA A 67 -21.04 3.42 -15.12
N SER A 68 -21.23 3.71 -16.42
CA SER A 68 -21.51 5.04 -16.92
C SER A 68 -22.77 5.05 -17.75
N LEU A 69 -23.63 6.05 -17.56
CA LEU A 69 -24.86 6.18 -18.31
C LEU A 69 -25.32 7.65 -18.37
N GLN A 70 -26.21 7.94 -19.32
CA GLN A 70 -26.86 9.24 -19.44
C GLN A 70 -28.36 9.11 -19.25
N LEU A 71 -28.91 9.92 -18.35
CA LEU A 71 -30.34 9.95 -18.05
C LEU A 71 -31.01 11.21 -18.57
N ARG A 72 -32.20 11.06 -19.17
CA ARG A 72 -33.08 12.17 -19.42
C ARG A 72 -33.93 12.45 -18.18
N THR A 73 -33.66 13.56 -17.48
CA THR A 73 -34.33 13.88 -16.21
C THR A 73 -34.36 15.38 -15.95
N ALA A 74 -35.39 15.81 -15.23
CA ALA A 74 -35.49 17.18 -14.72
C ALA A 74 -34.76 17.37 -13.37
N LEU A 75 -34.36 16.30 -12.68
CA LEU A 75 -33.72 16.37 -11.38
C LEU A 75 -32.32 17.00 -11.49
N SER A 76 -31.92 17.74 -10.46
CA SER A 76 -30.57 18.28 -10.36
C SER A 76 -29.53 17.14 -10.34
N SER A 77 -28.32 17.35 -10.93
CA SER A 77 -27.22 16.43 -10.82
C SER A 77 -26.82 16.12 -9.36
N ALA A 78 -26.93 17.15 -8.49
CA ALA A 78 -26.65 17.00 -7.06
C ALA A 78 -27.52 15.96 -6.34
N ALA A 79 -28.70 15.65 -6.87
CA ALA A 79 -29.59 14.64 -6.29
C ALA A 79 -29.08 13.20 -6.47
N PHE A 80 -28.14 12.99 -7.40
CA PHE A 80 -27.63 11.66 -7.74
C PHE A 80 -26.33 11.26 -7.02
N TYR A 81 -25.64 12.18 -6.34
CA TYR A 81 -24.47 11.81 -5.56
C TYR A 81 -24.83 10.82 -4.45
N ASP A 82 -24.01 9.80 -4.27
CA ASP A 82 -24.23 8.67 -3.35
C ASP A 82 -25.51 7.86 -3.60
N ALA A 83 -26.17 8.06 -4.75
CA ALA A 83 -27.33 7.25 -5.11
C ALA A 83 -26.91 5.80 -5.42
N ALA A 84 -27.72 4.84 -4.96
CA ALA A 84 -27.52 3.44 -5.30
C ALA A 84 -28.07 3.16 -6.71
N LEU A 85 -27.21 2.70 -7.61
CA LEU A 85 -27.51 2.35 -8.99
C LEU A 85 -27.55 0.84 -9.13
N GLN A 86 -28.72 0.29 -9.44
CA GLN A 86 -28.93 -1.10 -9.75
C GLN A 86 -29.18 -1.25 -11.25
N ILE A 87 -28.36 -2.08 -11.94
CA ILE A 87 -28.48 -2.36 -13.36
C ILE A 87 -28.81 -3.83 -13.53
N ASP A 88 -29.91 -4.11 -14.21
CA ASP A 88 -30.35 -5.44 -14.59
C ASP A 88 -30.64 -5.45 -16.11
N TYR A 89 -30.32 -6.55 -16.76
CA TYR A 89 -30.58 -6.81 -18.17
C TYR A 89 -31.67 -7.85 -18.31
N GLU A 90 -32.66 -7.60 -19.14
CA GLU A 90 -33.72 -8.56 -19.42
C GLU A 90 -33.72 -8.96 -20.89
N ILE A 91 -33.81 -10.25 -21.13
CA ILE A 91 -33.93 -10.83 -22.47
C ILE A 91 -35.15 -11.74 -22.56
N GLN A 92 -35.87 -11.67 -23.67
CA GLN A 92 -37.02 -12.54 -23.91
C GLN A 92 -36.55 -13.89 -24.41
N LEU A 93 -36.98 -14.94 -23.73
CA LEU A 93 -36.71 -16.33 -24.10
C LEU A 93 -37.65 -16.80 -25.22
N ALA A 94 -37.36 -17.96 -25.81
CA ALA A 94 -38.14 -18.52 -26.92
C ALA A 94 -39.59 -18.84 -26.56
N ASP A 95 -39.89 -19.08 -25.29
CA ASP A 95 -41.25 -19.29 -24.77
C ASP A 95 -42.02 -17.98 -24.50
N GLY A 96 -41.42 -16.82 -24.78
CA GLY A 96 -41.98 -15.51 -24.54
C GLY A 96 -41.81 -14.98 -23.13
N SER A 97 -41.26 -15.76 -22.19
CA SER A 97 -40.94 -15.31 -20.84
C SER A 97 -39.70 -14.38 -20.83
N TRP A 98 -39.60 -13.55 -19.81
CA TRP A 98 -38.46 -12.67 -19.62
C TRP A 98 -37.50 -13.25 -18.58
N TYR A 99 -36.22 -13.36 -18.92
CA TYR A 99 -35.16 -13.70 -18.00
C TYR A 99 -34.40 -12.43 -17.58
N THR A 100 -34.29 -12.22 -16.27
CA THR A 100 -33.59 -11.08 -15.70
C THR A 100 -32.19 -11.50 -15.25
N LEU A 101 -31.16 -10.88 -15.83
CA LEU A 101 -29.77 -11.05 -15.47
C LEU A 101 -29.29 -9.81 -14.69
N PRO A 102 -28.84 -9.95 -13.44
CA PRO A 102 -28.20 -8.82 -12.74
C PRO A 102 -26.87 -8.48 -13.44
N VAL A 103 -26.66 -7.19 -13.71
CA VAL A 103 -25.41 -6.70 -14.33
C VAL A 103 -24.48 -6.16 -13.27
N GLY A 104 -25.00 -5.36 -12.32
CA GLY A 104 -24.18 -4.84 -11.24
C GLY A 104 -24.92 -3.90 -10.31
N ARG A 105 -24.25 -3.56 -9.19
CA ARG A 105 -24.68 -2.65 -8.15
C ARG A 105 -23.56 -1.63 -7.94
N TYR A 106 -23.89 -0.35 -8.06
CA TYR A 106 -22.92 0.74 -8.06
C TYR A 106 -23.39 1.86 -7.13
N THR A 107 -22.47 2.68 -6.68
CA THR A 107 -22.76 3.97 -6.02
C THR A 107 -22.34 5.09 -6.96
N VAL A 108 -23.22 6.02 -7.22
CA VAL A 108 -22.95 7.16 -8.11
C VAL A 108 -21.98 8.12 -7.42
N ALA A 109 -20.80 8.28 -7.99
CA ALA A 109 -19.77 9.18 -7.51
C ALA A 109 -19.68 10.48 -8.30
N GLU A 110 -20.07 10.44 -9.58
CA GLU A 110 -20.00 11.62 -10.46
C GLU A 110 -21.35 11.83 -11.16
N ALA A 111 -21.80 13.07 -11.19
CA ALA A 111 -23.05 13.45 -11.84
C ALA A 111 -22.92 14.84 -12.49
N GLU A 112 -22.97 14.88 -13.82
CA GLU A 112 -22.83 16.10 -14.59
C GLU A 112 -24.09 16.39 -15.41
N ARG A 113 -24.58 17.61 -15.37
CA ARG A 113 -25.75 18.01 -16.14
C ARG A 113 -25.36 18.76 -17.42
N SER A 114 -25.94 18.33 -18.53
CA SER A 114 -25.95 19.05 -19.81
C SER A 114 -27.37 19.17 -20.33
N ALA A 115 -27.94 20.34 -20.27
CA ALA A 115 -29.35 20.63 -20.62
C ALA A 115 -30.35 19.68 -19.89
N ALA A 116 -31.07 18.85 -20.62
CA ALA A 116 -32.08 17.91 -20.09
C ALA A 116 -31.48 16.53 -19.73
N VAL A 117 -30.16 16.36 -19.86
CA VAL A 117 -29.47 15.09 -19.64
C VAL A 117 -28.53 15.19 -18.46
N VAL A 118 -28.48 14.17 -17.63
CA VAL A 118 -27.50 13.99 -16.57
C VAL A 118 -26.63 12.78 -16.90
N SER A 119 -25.33 12.98 -17.02
CA SER A 119 -24.34 11.91 -17.13
C SER A 119 -23.97 11.45 -15.73
N LEU A 120 -24.03 10.14 -15.49
CA LEU A 120 -23.72 9.51 -14.22
C LEU A 120 -22.56 8.53 -14.40
N THR A 121 -21.63 8.57 -13.45
CA THR A 121 -20.60 7.54 -13.28
C THR A 121 -20.71 6.98 -11.88
N GLY A 122 -20.84 5.67 -11.78
CA GLY A 122 -20.91 4.94 -10.52
C GLY A 122 -19.82 3.89 -10.44
N TYR A 123 -19.37 3.62 -9.23
CA TYR A 123 -18.39 2.59 -8.90
C TYR A 123 -19.05 1.53 -8.02
N ASP A 124 -18.57 0.30 -8.13
CA ASP A 124 -19.05 -0.80 -7.31
C ASP A 124 -18.63 -0.67 -5.83
N ASN A 125 -19.00 -1.64 -5.01
CA ASN A 125 -18.71 -1.61 -3.58
C ASN A 125 -17.22 -1.74 -3.24
N MET A 126 -16.32 -1.97 -4.21
CA MET A 126 -14.88 -1.90 -3.99
C MET A 126 -14.45 -0.50 -3.52
N LEU A 127 -15.20 0.54 -3.88
CA LEU A 127 -15.03 1.90 -3.36
C LEU A 127 -15.06 1.97 -1.83
N LYS A 128 -15.84 1.11 -1.17
CA LYS A 128 -15.93 1.07 0.31
C LYS A 128 -14.65 0.52 0.96
N LEU A 129 -13.87 -0.27 0.21
CA LEU A 129 -12.61 -0.84 0.65
C LEU A 129 -11.42 0.13 0.51
N GLU A 130 -11.59 1.30 -0.15
CA GLU A 130 -10.58 2.36 -0.23
C GLU A 130 -10.26 3.02 1.11
N ARG A 131 -10.92 2.61 2.17
CA ARG A 131 -10.67 3.11 3.52
C ARG A 131 -9.28 2.72 3.98
N LYS A 132 -8.61 3.65 4.66
CA LYS A 132 -7.26 3.44 5.19
C LYS A 132 -7.22 2.26 6.18
N PHE A 133 -6.29 1.35 5.93
CA PHE A 133 -5.93 0.26 6.84
C PHE A 133 -4.74 0.73 7.71
N SER A 134 -5.00 1.26 8.90
CA SER A 134 -3.93 1.73 9.79
C SER A 134 -4.22 1.34 11.23
N GLY A 135 -3.19 0.78 11.90
CA GLY A 135 -3.30 0.32 13.29
C GLY A 135 -4.24 -0.87 13.48
N SER A 136 -4.66 -1.53 12.40
CA SER A 136 -5.49 -2.73 12.42
C SER A 136 -4.64 -3.94 12.10
N VAL A 137 -5.00 -5.06 12.69
CA VAL A 137 -4.42 -6.38 12.39
C VAL A 137 -5.57 -7.32 12.08
N ILE A 138 -5.49 -8.02 10.95
CA ILE A 138 -6.40 -9.13 10.63
C ILE A 138 -5.63 -10.44 10.74
N LEU A 139 -6.24 -11.41 11.39
CA LEU A 139 -5.62 -12.69 11.72
C LEU A 139 -6.61 -13.82 11.46
N GLY A 140 -6.14 -14.88 10.83
CA GLY A 140 -6.92 -16.10 10.63
C GLY A 140 -6.57 -16.83 9.35
N ASP A 141 -7.45 -17.73 8.95
CA ASP A 141 -7.47 -18.31 7.62
C ASP A 141 -8.06 -17.31 6.59
N ALA A 142 -7.99 -17.63 5.31
CA ALA A 142 -8.44 -16.72 4.27
C ALA A 142 -9.90 -16.30 4.42
N TYR A 143 -10.80 -17.22 4.81
CA TYR A 143 -12.21 -16.92 5.02
C TYR A 143 -12.43 -15.98 6.19
N THR A 144 -11.76 -16.24 7.32
CA THR A 144 -11.83 -15.39 8.51
C THR A 144 -11.33 -13.97 8.21
N MET A 145 -10.20 -13.85 7.51
CA MET A 145 -9.65 -12.54 7.12
C MET A 145 -10.59 -11.79 6.17
N LEU A 146 -11.15 -12.47 5.16
CA LEU A 146 -12.11 -11.86 4.22
C LEU A 146 -13.40 -11.42 4.93
N THR A 147 -13.87 -12.18 5.90
CA THR A 147 -15.04 -11.81 6.72
C THR A 147 -14.77 -10.55 7.53
N GLN A 148 -13.58 -10.43 8.15
CA GLN A 148 -13.17 -9.22 8.88
C GLN A 148 -13.13 -7.99 7.97
N ILE A 149 -12.63 -8.13 6.73
CA ILE A 149 -12.64 -7.06 5.72
C ILE A 149 -14.07 -6.67 5.38
N ALA A 150 -14.90 -7.66 5.05
CA ALA A 150 -16.29 -7.49 4.64
C ALA A 150 -17.10 -6.76 5.72
N ASP A 151 -17.02 -7.21 6.97
CA ASP A 151 -17.72 -6.61 8.11
C ASP A 151 -17.25 -5.17 8.37
N THR A 152 -15.92 -4.93 8.34
CA THR A 152 -15.36 -3.60 8.60
C THR A 152 -15.74 -2.59 7.53
N CYS A 153 -15.79 -3.03 6.26
CA CYS A 153 -16.12 -2.16 5.14
C CYS A 153 -17.62 -2.07 4.85
N GLY A 154 -18.44 -2.89 5.52
CA GLY A 154 -19.89 -2.95 5.29
C GLY A 154 -20.23 -3.48 3.89
N VAL A 155 -19.50 -4.50 3.46
CA VAL A 155 -19.70 -5.23 2.19
C VAL A 155 -19.90 -6.70 2.52
N GLU A 156 -20.95 -7.33 2.02
CA GLU A 156 -21.15 -8.76 2.23
C GLU A 156 -20.12 -9.59 1.46
N LEU A 157 -19.70 -10.73 2.03
CA LEU A 157 -18.91 -11.73 1.31
C LEU A 157 -19.84 -12.60 0.46
N ALA A 158 -19.47 -12.82 -0.81
CA ALA A 158 -20.28 -13.61 -1.74
C ALA A 158 -20.18 -15.13 -1.51
N GLN A 159 -19.03 -15.57 -1.00
CA GLN A 159 -18.65 -16.97 -0.91
C GLN A 159 -18.74 -17.48 0.52
N THR A 160 -19.12 -18.74 0.66
CA THR A 160 -19.08 -19.49 1.91
C THR A 160 -17.65 -19.92 2.25
N GLU A 161 -17.41 -20.30 3.49
CA GLU A 161 -16.13 -20.83 3.96
C GLU A 161 -15.66 -22.03 3.10
N ALA A 162 -16.57 -22.95 2.78
CA ALA A 162 -16.25 -24.11 1.96
C ALA A 162 -15.83 -23.74 0.53
N GLU A 163 -16.46 -22.71 -0.06
CA GLU A 163 -16.09 -22.23 -1.39
C GLU A 163 -14.73 -21.53 -1.38
N ILE A 164 -14.39 -20.76 -0.35
CA ILE A 164 -13.07 -20.13 -0.22
C ILE A 164 -11.99 -21.20 -0.02
N LYS A 165 -12.22 -22.19 0.86
CA LYS A 165 -11.27 -23.30 1.08
C LYS A 165 -11.02 -24.15 -0.17
N ALA A 166 -12.01 -24.26 -1.04
CA ALA A 166 -11.87 -24.98 -2.31
C ALA A 166 -11.00 -24.26 -3.36
N LEU A 167 -10.71 -22.96 -3.19
CA LEU A 167 -9.90 -22.20 -4.16
C LEU A 167 -8.43 -22.65 -4.16
N SER A 168 -7.85 -22.86 -2.97
CA SER A 168 -6.44 -23.19 -2.83
C SER A 168 -6.17 -23.81 -1.46
N PRO A 169 -5.19 -24.72 -1.33
CA PRO A 169 -4.70 -25.19 -0.03
C PRO A 169 -4.26 -24.06 0.90
N ASN A 170 -3.79 -22.96 0.35
CA ASN A 170 -3.42 -21.77 1.12
C ASN A 170 -4.58 -21.19 1.95
N ALA A 171 -5.82 -21.43 1.53
CA ALA A 171 -7.00 -20.89 2.22
C ALA A 171 -7.11 -21.32 3.69
N GLU A 172 -6.56 -22.48 4.05
CA GLU A 172 -6.57 -23.00 5.42
C GLU A 172 -5.34 -22.62 6.25
N VAL A 173 -4.33 -21.97 5.63
CA VAL A 173 -3.11 -21.57 6.32
C VAL A 173 -3.39 -20.31 7.13
N LEU A 174 -3.17 -20.38 8.46
CA LEU A 174 -3.33 -19.23 9.34
C LEU A 174 -2.27 -18.17 9.06
N ARG A 175 -2.70 -16.94 8.81
CA ARG A 175 -1.86 -15.79 8.51
C ARG A 175 -2.29 -14.54 9.25
N GLN A 176 -1.37 -13.61 9.35
CA GLN A 176 -1.58 -12.28 9.87
C GLN A 176 -1.28 -11.26 8.77
N LEU A 177 -2.09 -10.22 8.69
CA LEU A 177 -1.88 -9.06 7.85
C LEU A 177 -2.00 -7.82 8.71
N ASP A 178 -0.97 -7.01 8.69
CA ASP A 178 -0.89 -5.72 9.38
C ASP A 178 -0.35 -4.66 8.42
N GLY A 179 -0.18 -3.43 8.87
CA GLY A 179 0.29 -2.33 8.03
C GLY A 179 1.78 -2.33 7.70
N THR A 180 2.52 -3.41 7.98
CA THR A 180 3.99 -3.49 7.82
C THR A 180 4.38 -3.66 6.35
N TYR A 181 3.61 -4.42 5.58
CA TYR A 181 3.94 -4.84 4.20
C TYR A 181 3.05 -4.15 3.17
N ASN A 182 3.40 -2.96 2.70
CA ASN A 182 2.77 -2.24 1.58
C ASN A 182 1.23 -2.27 1.51
N VAL A 183 0.56 -2.54 2.64
CA VAL A 183 -0.89 -2.63 2.77
C VAL A 183 -1.38 -1.33 3.41
N SER A 184 -1.98 -0.46 2.61
CA SER A 184 -2.40 0.87 3.04
C SER A 184 -3.92 1.01 3.16
N THR A 185 -4.67 0.18 2.44
CA THR A 185 -6.13 0.20 2.40
C THR A 185 -6.71 -1.19 2.65
N TRP A 186 -7.99 -1.26 3.01
CA TRP A 186 -8.72 -2.54 3.10
C TRP A 186 -8.82 -3.24 1.73
N ARG A 187 -8.75 -2.47 0.64
CA ARG A 187 -8.66 -3.01 -0.72
C ARG A 187 -7.35 -3.76 -0.94
N ASP A 188 -6.23 -3.21 -0.47
CA ASP A 188 -4.94 -3.88 -0.53
C ASP A 188 -4.95 -5.19 0.28
N CYS A 189 -5.64 -5.21 1.44
CA CYS A 189 -5.83 -6.45 2.22
C CYS A 189 -6.56 -7.52 1.39
N ALA A 190 -7.66 -7.16 0.71
CA ALA A 190 -8.39 -8.08 -0.15
C ALA A 190 -7.53 -8.56 -1.32
N GLY A 191 -6.69 -7.69 -1.88
CA GLY A 191 -5.71 -8.01 -2.91
C GLY A 191 -4.65 -9.01 -2.43
N ALA A 192 -4.09 -8.81 -1.25
CA ALA A 192 -3.11 -9.72 -0.65
C ALA A 192 -3.68 -11.13 -0.43
N ILE A 193 -4.94 -11.21 0.05
CA ILE A 193 -5.62 -12.50 0.21
C ILE A 193 -5.91 -13.14 -1.16
N ALA A 194 -6.35 -12.35 -2.14
CA ALA A 194 -6.60 -12.86 -3.49
C ALA A 194 -5.31 -13.38 -4.15
N GLN A 195 -4.18 -12.69 -3.96
CA GLN A 195 -2.87 -13.13 -4.43
C GLN A 195 -2.45 -14.46 -3.78
N PHE A 196 -2.64 -14.56 -2.47
CA PHE A 196 -2.38 -15.75 -1.69
C PHE A 196 -3.21 -16.98 -2.15
N LEU A 197 -4.39 -16.73 -2.71
CA LEU A 197 -5.29 -17.74 -3.28
C LEU A 197 -5.12 -17.90 -4.80
N ALA A 198 -4.05 -17.34 -5.40
CA ALA A 198 -3.79 -17.36 -6.84
C ALA A 198 -4.97 -16.83 -7.68
N GLY A 199 -5.54 -15.70 -7.27
CA GLY A 199 -6.71 -15.10 -7.89
C GLY A 199 -6.68 -13.58 -7.88
N PHE A 200 -7.86 -12.99 -8.00
CA PHE A 200 -8.10 -11.56 -7.94
C PHE A 200 -9.40 -11.28 -7.17
N ALA A 201 -9.49 -10.10 -6.55
CA ALA A 201 -10.69 -9.71 -5.82
C ALA A 201 -11.59 -8.81 -6.67
N THR A 202 -12.89 -9.08 -6.63
CA THR A 202 -13.92 -8.33 -7.36
C THR A 202 -15.16 -8.14 -6.50
N ILE A 203 -16.04 -7.25 -6.95
CA ILE A 203 -17.41 -7.19 -6.47
C ILE A 203 -18.30 -7.93 -7.45
N ASP A 204 -19.10 -8.85 -6.93
CA ASP A 204 -20.03 -9.60 -7.75
C ASP A 204 -21.21 -8.73 -8.22
N ARG A 205 -22.06 -9.29 -9.06
CA ARG A 205 -23.23 -8.62 -9.64
C ARG A 205 -24.27 -8.19 -8.62
N LEU A 206 -24.24 -8.75 -7.42
CA LEU A 206 -25.14 -8.42 -6.32
C LEU A 206 -24.51 -7.42 -5.34
N GLY A 207 -23.29 -6.96 -5.61
CA GLY A 207 -22.56 -5.98 -4.81
C GLY A 207 -21.77 -6.59 -3.66
N LYS A 208 -21.45 -7.89 -3.70
CA LYS A 208 -20.73 -8.61 -2.65
C LYS A 208 -19.26 -8.82 -3.03
N LEU A 209 -18.37 -8.80 -2.04
CA LEU A 209 -16.95 -9.10 -2.22
C LEU A 209 -16.77 -10.58 -2.61
N ARG A 210 -15.99 -10.83 -3.64
CA ARG A 210 -15.71 -12.16 -4.16
C ARG A 210 -14.24 -12.31 -4.54
N ILE A 211 -13.66 -13.47 -4.22
CA ILE A 211 -12.37 -13.90 -4.76
C ILE A 211 -12.63 -14.79 -5.96
N SER A 212 -12.03 -14.46 -7.09
CA SER A 212 -12.16 -15.19 -8.35
C SER A 212 -10.79 -15.68 -8.81
N GLN A 213 -10.78 -16.81 -9.49
CA GLN A 213 -9.61 -17.37 -10.16
C GLN A 213 -9.82 -17.37 -11.68
N PHE A 214 -8.75 -17.50 -12.43
CA PHE A 214 -8.84 -17.66 -13.89
C PHE A 214 -9.32 -19.05 -14.25
N GLY A 215 -10.26 -19.14 -15.20
CA GLY A 215 -10.86 -20.39 -15.62
C GLY A 215 -9.85 -21.37 -16.24
N GLU A 216 -9.92 -22.62 -15.82
CA GLU A 216 -9.07 -23.70 -16.35
C GLU A 216 -9.60 -24.24 -17.70
N THR A 217 -10.89 -24.11 -17.93
CA THR A 217 -11.56 -24.61 -19.15
C THR A 217 -12.43 -23.54 -19.79
N ALA A 218 -12.59 -23.57 -21.10
CA ALA A 218 -13.43 -22.63 -21.82
C ALA A 218 -14.91 -22.80 -21.44
N CYS A 219 -15.53 -21.75 -20.91
CA CYS A 219 -16.94 -21.72 -20.54
C CYS A 219 -17.86 -21.40 -21.73
N VAL A 220 -17.31 -20.81 -22.79
CA VAL A 220 -18.04 -20.42 -23.99
C VAL A 220 -17.12 -20.50 -25.21
N SER A 221 -17.72 -20.87 -26.36
CA SER A 221 -17.06 -20.82 -27.67
C SER A 221 -17.71 -19.74 -28.52
N LEU A 222 -16.90 -18.76 -28.95
CA LEU A 222 -17.33 -17.68 -29.83
C LEU A 222 -16.93 -17.99 -31.26
N ALA A 223 -17.89 -18.44 -32.07
CA ALA A 223 -17.68 -18.70 -33.50
C ALA A 223 -17.21 -17.43 -34.23
N GLU A 224 -16.50 -17.60 -35.36
CA GLU A 224 -16.00 -16.47 -36.17
C GLU A 224 -17.13 -15.51 -36.60
N SER A 225 -18.31 -16.07 -36.93
CA SER A 225 -19.50 -15.28 -37.26
C SER A 225 -20.14 -14.51 -36.10
N ALA A 226 -19.79 -14.83 -34.86
CA ALA A 226 -20.28 -14.17 -33.66
C ALA A 226 -19.36 -13.02 -33.21
N ARG A 227 -18.30 -12.74 -33.95
CA ARG A 227 -17.31 -11.70 -33.64
C ARG A 227 -17.32 -10.62 -34.72
N THR A 228 -17.35 -9.35 -34.33
CA THR A 228 -17.19 -8.23 -35.26
C THR A 228 -15.71 -8.01 -35.60
N VAL A 229 -14.84 -8.06 -34.57
CA VAL A 229 -13.39 -7.96 -34.69
C VAL A 229 -12.75 -8.98 -33.75
N ALA A 230 -11.69 -9.65 -34.21
CA ALA A 230 -10.85 -10.45 -33.35
C ALA A 230 -9.38 -10.20 -33.72
N LYS A 231 -8.60 -9.75 -32.73
CA LYS A 231 -7.13 -9.65 -32.80
C LYS A 231 -6.61 -10.74 -31.85
N ILE A 232 -6.11 -11.82 -32.40
CA ILE A 232 -5.59 -12.98 -31.67
C ILE A 232 -4.07 -12.93 -31.86
N SER A 233 -3.32 -13.06 -30.77
CA SER A 233 -1.85 -13.11 -30.81
C SER A 233 -1.37 -14.39 -31.51
N ASP A 234 -0.17 -14.34 -32.04
CA ASP A 234 0.53 -15.46 -32.67
C ASP A 234 1.33 -16.32 -31.67
N PHE A 235 1.19 -16.03 -30.39
CA PHE A 235 1.85 -16.73 -29.28
C PHE A 235 0.85 -17.11 -28.19
N SER A 236 1.14 -18.17 -27.47
CA SER A 236 0.45 -18.56 -26.24
C SER A 236 1.29 -18.22 -25.01
N CYS A 237 0.61 -17.90 -23.92
CA CYS A 237 1.21 -17.72 -22.60
C CYS A 237 1.10 -19.04 -21.84
N HIS A 238 2.23 -19.64 -21.56
CA HIS A 238 2.38 -20.82 -20.71
C HIS A 238 3.41 -20.48 -19.63
N TYR A 239 3.07 -20.73 -18.38
CA TYR A 239 3.95 -20.43 -17.24
C TYR A 239 4.63 -21.70 -16.73
N ALA A 240 5.96 -21.75 -16.85
CA ALA A 240 6.79 -22.86 -16.40
C ALA A 240 7.41 -22.63 -15.01
N ALA A 241 7.42 -21.40 -14.50
CA ALA A 241 7.97 -21.09 -13.20
C ALA A 241 7.22 -19.96 -12.49
N LEU A 242 7.27 -19.99 -11.15
CA LEU A 242 6.86 -18.92 -10.24
C LEU A 242 8.00 -18.63 -9.29
N VAL A 243 8.30 -17.35 -9.10
CA VAL A 243 9.26 -16.85 -8.12
C VAL A 243 8.52 -15.91 -7.17
N ILE A 244 8.59 -16.17 -5.87
CA ILE A 244 8.12 -15.28 -4.82
C ILE A 244 9.35 -14.71 -4.12
N GLU A 245 9.56 -13.41 -4.26
CA GLU A 245 10.62 -12.66 -3.56
C GLU A 245 10.03 -12.10 -2.27
N THR A 246 10.65 -12.40 -1.14
CA THR A 246 10.33 -11.82 0.17
C THR A 246 11.53 -11.02 0.66
N ASP A 247 11.37 -10.25 1.73
CA ASP A 247 12.44 -9.43 2.30
C ASP A 247 13.69 -10.26 2.68
N SER A 248 13.51 -11.53 3.04
CA SER A 248 14.59 -12.38 3.56
C SER A 248 15.04 -13.49 2.63
N GLU A 249 14.15 -14.03 1.81
CA GLU A 249 14.39 -15.25 1.00
C GLU A 249 13.59 -15.21 -0.30
N THR A 250 14.03 -16.03 -1.26
CA THR A 250 13.31 -16.23 -2.53
C THR A 250 12.83 -17.68 -2.61
N PHE A 251 11.57 -17.87 -2.96
CA PHE A 251 10.93 -19.17 -3.13
C PHE A 251 10.63 -19.38 -4.60
N THR A 252 10.96 -20.55 -5.12
CA THR A 252 10.74 -20.89 -6.52
C THR A 252 10.01 -22.21 -6.64
N SER A 253 9.04 -22.25 -7.54
CA SER A 253 8.38 -23.50 -7.98
C SER A 253 8.38 -23.50 -9.50
N ASP A 254 8.81 -24.61 -10.11
CA ASP A 254 8.95 -24.74 -11.55
C ASP A 254 8.60 -26.15 -12.04
N ILE A 255 8.45 -26.31 -13.35
CA ILE A 255 8.32 -27.60 -14.03
C ILE A 255 9.70 -27.94 -14.60
N GLU A 256 10.36 -28.94 -14.01
CA GLU A 256 11.70 -29.33 -14.39
C GLU A 256 11.81 -29.64 -15.91
N GLY A 257 12.71 -28.93 -16.57
CA GLY A 257 13.02 -29.14 -18.00
C GLY A 257 12.00 -28.52 -18.96
N GLU A 258 10.99 -27.83 -18.50
CA GLU A 258 10.01 -27.13 -19.34
C GLU A 258 10.43 -25.67 -19.57
N SER A 259 10.22 -25.18 -20.79
CA SER A 259 10.46 -23.78 -21.16
C SER A 259 9.14 -23.04 -21.23
N GLY A 260 9.04 -21.89 -20.55
CA GLY A 260 7.84 -21.07 -20.53
C GLY A 260 8.10 -19.70 -19.92
N LEU A 261 7.03 -19.00 -19.61
CA LEU A 261 7.11 -17.73 -18.87
C LEU A 261 7.40 -18.01 -17.39
N GLU A 262 8.12 -17.11 -16.77
CA GLU A 262 8.26 -17.03 -15.33
C GLU A 262 7.41 -15.87 -14.81
N MET A 263 6.63 -16.11 -13.76
CA MET A 263 5.96 -15.07 -13.01
C MET A 263 6.77 -14.75 -11.76
N THR A 264 7.14 -13.50 -11.57
CA THR A 264 7.79 -13.03 -10.33
C THR A 264 6.80 -12.22 -9.51
N ILE A 265 6.62 -12.57 -8.25
CA ILE A 265 5.84 -11.84 -7.26
C ILE A 265 6.82 -11.31 -6.22
N SER A 266 7.09 -10.00 -6.23
CA SER A 266 8.05 -9.34 -5.32
C SER A 266 7.39 -8.61 -4.15
N ASP A 267 6.08 -8.74 -4.00
CA ASP A 267 5.32 -8.18 -2.88
C ASP A 267 4.15 -9.14 -2.58
N MET A 268 4.37 -10.05 -1.65
CA MET A 268 3.36 -11.01 -1.18
C MET A 268 3.29 -10.99 0.35
N PRO A 269 2.53 -10.08 0.94
CA PRO A 269 2.50 -9.85 2.40
C PRO A 269 2.24 -11.12 3.22
N LEU A 270 1.41 -12.02 2.70
CA LEU A 270 1.07 -13.28 3.40
C LEU A 270 2.14 -14.38 3.27
N ALA A 271 3.21 -14.16 2.50
CA ALA A 271 4.38 -15.04 2.42
C ALA A 271 5.60 -14.52 3.18
N GLU A 272 5.54 -13.30 3.76
CA GLU A 272 6.68 -12.68 4.46
C GLU A 272 7.03 -13.37 5.79
N SER A 273 6.08 -14.01 6.45
CA SER A 273 6.25 -14.64 7.76
C SER A 273 6.07 -16.16 7.72
N GLY A 274 6.61 -16.85 8.71
CA GLY A 274 6.51 -18.31 8.87
C GLY A 274 7.80 -19.06 8.60
N THR A 275 7.77 -20.40 8.74
CA THR A 275 8.94 -21.23 8.44
C THR A 275 9.15 -21.34 6.93
N THR A 276 10.38 -21.64 6.50
CA THR A 276 10.76 -21.84 5.10
C THR A 276 9.84 -22.88 4.40
N GLU A 277 9.49 -23.96 5.09
CA GLU A 277 8.63 -25.03 4.54
C GLU A 277 7.20 -24.51 4.28
N VAL A 278 6.64 -23.71 5.19
CA VAL A 278 5.31 -23.14 5.01
C VAL A 278 5.30 -22.13 3.87
N ARG A 279 6.33 -21.29 3.78
CA ARG A 279 6.48 -20.28 2.72
C ARG A 279 6.69 -20.93 1.35
N GLN A 280 7.48 -22.02 1.29
CA GLN A 280 7.62 -22.82 0.07
C GLN A 280 6.27 -23.47 -0.31
N GLY A 281 5.55 -24.03 0.65
CA GLY A 281 4.20 -24.60 0.41
C GLY A 281 3.20 -23.57 -0.13
N ILE A 282 3.32 -22.29 0.27
CA ILE A 282 2.53 -21.19 -0.30
C ILE A 282 2.90 -20.98 -1.76
N CYS A 283 4.18 -20.93 -2.08
CA CYS A 283 4.67 -20.80 -3.46
C CYS A 283 4.16 -21.94 -4.34
N ASP A 284 4.30 -23.19 -3.87
CA ASP A 284 3.85 -24.38 -4.60
C ASP A 284 2.35 -24.34 -4.89
N ALA A 285 1.53 -23.96 -3.91
CA ALA A 285 0.07 -23.89 -4.09
C ALA A 285 -0.37 -22.79 -5.06
N VAL A 286 0.34 -21.65 -5.10
CA VAL A 286 0.10 -20.59 -6.10
C VAL A 286 0.55 -21.07 -7.49
N PHE A 287 1.70 -21.73 -7.57
CA PHE A 287 2.22 -22.28 -8.82
C PHE A 287 1.32 -23.36 -9.41
N ASP A 288 0.73 -24.21 -8.57
CA ASP A 288 -0.22 -25.25 -9.02
C ASP A 288 -1.41 -24.65 -9.80
N LYS A 289 -1.84 -23.45 -9.46
CA LYS A 289 -2.86 -22.71 -10.22
C LYS A 289 -2.30 -22.01 -11.44
N LEU A 290 -1.11 -21.43 -11.33
CA LEU A 290 -0.47 -20.72 -12.42
C LEU A 290 -0.12 -21.63 -13.60
N LYS A 291 0.46 -22.80 -13.35
CA LYS A 291 0.85 -23.77 -14.39
C LYS A 291 -0.32 -24.31 -15.24
N MET A 292 -1.58 -24.20 -14.73
CA MET A 292 -2.79 -24.59 -15.49
C MET A 292 -3.23 -23.54 -16.50
N LEU A 293 -2.60 -22.35 -16.47
CA LEU A 293 -2.94 -21.24 -17.35
C LEU A 293 -2.11 -21.33 -18.64
N ASP A 294 -2.70 -21.95 -19.66
CA ASP A 294 -2.21 -21.93 -21.04
C ASP A 294 -3.27 -21.26 -21.92
N TYR A 295 -2.97 -20.07 -22.42
CA TYR A 295 -3.94 -19.26 -23.17
C TYR A 295 -3.27 -18.35 -24.19
N THR A 296 -4.04 -17.92 -25.18
CA THR A 296 -3.60 -17.00 -26.23
C THR A 296 -4.17 -15.59 -25.96
N PRO A 297 -3.34 -14.56 -25.78
CA PRO A 297 -3.84 -13.20 -25.65
C PRO A 297 -4.66 -12.77 -26.86
N ALA A 298 -5.80 -12.13 -26.59
CA ALA A 298 -6.68 -11.68 -27.67
C ALA A 298 -7.48 -10.44 -27.28
N THR A 299 -7.91 -9.68 -28.27
CA THR A 299 -8.92 -8.63 -28.14
C THR A 299 -10.05 -8.95 -29.09
N VAL A 300 -11.24 -9.17 -28.54
CA VAL A 300 -12.43 -9.55 -29.31
C VAL A 300 -13.52 -8.53 -29.08
N THR A 301 -14.13 -8.07 -30.19
CA THR A 301 -15.35 -7.26 -30.18
C THR A 301 -16.48 -8.10 -30.72
N MET A 302 -17.60 -8.12 -30.00
CA MET A 302 -18.74 -8.97 -30.30
C MET A 302 -20.06 -8.30 -29.87
N PRO A 303 -21.22 -8.78 -30.33
CA PRO A 303 -22.49 -8.40 -29.72
C PRO A 303 -22.51 -8.78 -28.23
N GLY A 304 -22.88 -7.81 -27.38
CA GLY A 304 -22.74 -7.94 -25.93
C GLY A 304 -23.43 -9.18 -25.33
N ASP A 305 -22.71 -9.93 -24.54
CA ASP A 305 -23.22 -10.97 -23.64
C ASP A 305 -22.87 -10.62 -22.20
N PRO A 306 -23.79 -10.00 -21.44
CA PRO A 306 -23.49 -9.59 -20.07
C PRO A 306 -23.35 -10.76 -19.09
N ALA A 307 -23.52 -12.02 -19.48
CA ALA A 307 -23.29 -13.18 -18.62
C ALA A 307 -21.81 -13.55 -18.49
N LEU A 308 -20.93 -13.03 -19.36
CA LEU A 308 -19.47 -13.20 -19.22
C LEU A 308 -18.94 -12.49 -17.98
N GLU A 309 -17.98 -13.11 -17.32
CA GLU A 309 -17.34 -12.60 -16.11
C GLU A 309 -15.81 -12.50 -16.29
N LEU A 310 -15.18 -11.69 -15.45
CA LEU A 310 -13.72 -11.63 -15.39
C LEU A 310 -13.15 -12.99 -14.99
N GLY A 311 -12.03 -13.34 -15.60
CA GLY A 311 -11.40 -14.66 -15.42
C GLY A 311 -11.96 -15.77 -16.28
N ASP A 312 -13.10 -15.57 -16.96
CA ASP A 312 -13.64 -16.58 -17.87
C ASP A 312 -12.65 -16.94 -18.97
N ARG A 313 -12.54 -18.24 -19.27
CA ARG A 313 -11.81 -18.73 -20.42
C ARG A 313 -12.77 -18.87 -21.60
N VAL A 314 -12.39 -18.34 -22.74
CA VAL A 314 -13.23 -18.25 -23.95
C VAL A 314 -12.50 -18.86 -25.13
N ALA A 315 -13.12 -19.82 -25.78
CA ALA A 315 -12.60 -20.44 -27.01
C ALA A 315 -12.94 -19.58 -28.24
N LEU A 316 -11.96 -19.40 -29.12
CA LEU A 316 -12.03 -18.54 -30.31
C LEU A 316 -11.76 -19.37 -31.58
N PRO A 317 -12.67 -20.26 -32.03
CA PRO A 317 -12.43 -21.07 -33.20
C PRO A 317 -12.07 -20.22 -34.42
N THR A 318 -11.01 -20.58 -35.11
CA THR A 318 -10.58 -20.07 -36.41
C THR A 318 -10.57 -21.20 -37.41
N LYS A 319 -10.25 -20.94 -38.67
CA LYS A 319 -10.12 -21.99 -39.69
C LYS A 319 -8.94 -22.94 -39.42
N GLU A 320 -7.94 -22.50 -38.68
CA GLU A 320 -6.68 -23.21 -38.48
C GLU A 320 -6.58 -23.84 -37.09
N ALA A 321 -7.14 -23.20 -36.07
CA ALA A 321 -7.02 -23.62 -34.68
C ALA A 321 -8.20 -23.10 -33.83
N THR A 322 -8.27 -23.55 -32.58
CA THR A 322 -9.21 -23.03 -31.59
C THR A 322 -8.42 -22.49 -30.40
N PRO A 323 -7.79 -21.31 -30.53
CA PRO A 323 -7.12 -20.70 -29.39
C PRO A 323 -8.15 -20.34 -28.31
N GLU A 324 -7.70 -20.39 -27.06
CA GLU A 324 -8.48 -19.97 -25.90
C GLU A 324 -7.86 -18.72 -25.27
N THR A 325 -8.69 -17.79 -24.83
CA THR A 325 -8.25 -16.56 -24.17
C THR A 325 -8.90 -16.39 -22.81
N LEU A 326 -8.30 -15.59 -21.94
CA LEU A 326 -8.85 -15.23 -20.63
C LEU A 326 -9.50 -13.85 -20.67
N ALA A 327 -10.66 -13.70 -20.08
CA ALA A 327 -11.35 -12.41 -19.97
C ALA A 327 -10.73 -11.58 -18.82
N THR A 328 -9.68 -10.82 -19.11
CA THR A 328 -9.02 -9.96 -18.12
C THR A 328 -9.59 -8.55 -18.04
N HIS A 329 -10.30 -8.13 -19.09
CA HIS A 329 -10.99 -6.85 -19.17
C HIS A 329 -12.23 -7.00 -20.04
N LEU A 330 -13.38 -6.58 -19.52
CA LEU A 330 -14.68 -6.64 -20.16
C LEU A 330 -15.33 -5.26 -20.17
N VAL A 331 -15.63 -4.74 -21.36
CA VAL A 331 -16.43 -3.52 -21.53
C VAL A 331 -17.74 -3.89 -22.23
N TRP A 332 -18.81 -3.90 -21.48
CA TRP A 332 -20.15 -4.19 -22.02
C TRP A 332 -20.93 -2.89 -22.25
N LYS A 333 -21.59 -2.77 -23.41
CA LYS A 333 -22.49 -1.66 -23.71
C LYS A 333 -23.88 -2.19 -23.99
N PHE A 334 -24.88 -1.62 -23.34
CA PHE A 334 -26.26 -1.99 -23.60
C PHE A 334 -26.67 -1.63 -25.03
N ARG A 335 -27.14 -2.62 -25.78
CA ARG A 335 -27.45 -2.52 -27.23
C ARG A 335 -26.28 -2.01 -28.07
N GLY A 336 -25.10 -2.32 -27.65
CA GLY A 336 -23.85 -2.01 -28.31
C GLY A 336 -22.93 -3.22 -28.38
N GLU A 337 -21.69 -2.94 -28.77
CA GLU A 337 -20.66 -3.97 -28.79
C GLU A 337 -20.09 -4.19 -27.39
N MET A 338 -19.67 -5.42 -27.15
CA MET A 338 -18.87 -5.81 -25.99
C MET A 338 -17.43 -6.04 -26.44
N THR A 339 -16.49 -5.51 -25.69
CA THR A 339 -15.06 -5.78 -25.87
C THR A 339 -14.59 -6.71 -24.76
N LEU A 340 -14.01 -7.83 -25.15
CA LEU A 340 -13.28 -8.75 -24.29
C LEU A 340 -11.79 -8.63 -24.61
N LYS A 341 -10.95 -8.42 -23.61
CA LYS A 341 -9.49 -8.41 -23.77
C LYS A 341 -8.87 -9.43 -22.83
N GLY A 342 -8.02 -10.29 -23.39
CA GLY A 342 -7.12 -11.17 -22.68
C GLY A 342 -5.68 -10.66 -22.87
N VAL A 343 -5.03 -10.26 -21.77
CA VAL A 343 -3.64 -9.79 -21.80
C VAL A 343 -2.67 -10.96 -21.63
N GLY A 344 -1.45 -10.82 -22.12
CA GLY A 344 -0.39 -11.80 -21.92
C GLY A 344 0.95 -11.32 -22.46
N LYS A 345 2.02 -11.76 -21.83
CA LYS A 345 3.40 -11.44 -22.18
C LYS A 345 3.85 -12.34 -23.35
N ASN A 346 4.47 -11.73 -24.35
CA ASN A 346 5.06 -12.49 -25.45
C ASN A 346 6.31 -13.24 -24.94
N PRO A 347 6.31 -14.60 -24.96
CA PRO A 347 7.44 -15.40 -24.49
C PRO A 347 8.76 -15.09 -25.22
N TYR A 348 8.67 -14.76 -26.51
CA TYR A 348 9.86 -14.42 -27.34
C TYR A 348 10.49 -13.08 -26.94
N LEU A 349 9.71 -12.20 -26.30
CA LEU A 349 10.17 -10.89 -25.82
C LEU A 349 10.41 -10.90 -24.30
N ALA A 350 10.11 -12.00 -23.62
CA ALA A 350 10.24 -12.08 -22.15
C ALA A 350 11.67 -11.76 -21.67
N GLY A 351 12.69 -12.20 -22.42
CA GLY A 351 14.08 -11.85 -22.13
C GLY A 351 14.50 -10.44 -22.57
N ALA A 352 13.75 -9.78 -23.47
CA ALA A 352 14.09 -8.45 -24.00
C ALA A 352 13.42 -7.31 -23.21
N THR A 353 12.29 -7.56 -22.59
CA THR A 353 11.52 -6.58 -21.79
C THR A 353 12.12 -6.33 -20.41
N THR A 354 13.03 -7.16 -19.96
CA THR A 354 13.76 -6.98 -18.69
C THR A 354 14.41 -5.62 -18.50
N LYS A 355 14.59 -4.85 -19.58
CA LYS A 355 15.21 -3.52 -19.48
C LYS A 355 14.29 -2.49 -18.80
N THR A 356 12.99 -2.50 -19.08
CA THR A 356 12.04 -1.55 -18.49
C THR A 356 11.66 -1.97 -17.06
N ASP A 357 11.49 -3.27 -16.82
CA ASP A 357 11.19 -3.79 -15.47
C ASP A 357 12.41 -3.69 -14.57
N ALA A 358 13.62 -3.95 -15.09
CA ALA A 358 14.87 -3.67 -14.37
C ALA A 358 15.05 -2.17 -14.10
N GLN A 359 14.62 -1.29 -15.00
CA GLN A 359 14.65 0.16 -14.78
C GLN A 359 13.61 0.59 -13.74
N LEU A 360 12.40 0.03 -13.75
CA LEU A 360 11.37 0.28 -12.73
C LEU A 360 11.80 -0.24 -11.36
N ARG A 361 12.33 -1.46 -11.27
CA ARG A 361 12.90 -2.01 -10.02
C ARG A 361 14.10 -1.18 -9.54
N ASN A 362 14.96 -0.74 -10.43
CA ASN A 362 16.06 0.16 -10.08
C ASN A 362 15.58 1.55 -9.65
N LEU A 363 14.50 2.07 -10.25
CA LEU A 363 13.87 3.31 -9.82
C LEU A 363 13.17 3.16 -8.46
N GLN A 364 12.51 2.02 -8.21
CA GLN A 364 11.96 1.69 -6.89
C GLN A 364 13.07 1.55 -5.84
N LYS A 365 14.11 0.75 -6.11
CA LYS A 365 15.27 0.65 -5.21
C LYS A 365 15.97 2.00 -5.00
N GLN A 366 16.04 2.85 -6.02
CA GLN A 366 16.57 4.22 -5.88
C GLN A 366 15.62 5.13 -5.10
N ALA A 367 14.30 4.97 -5.24
CA ALA A 367 13.32 5.72 -4.46
C ALA A 367 13.36 5.32 -2.99
N ASP A 368 13.49 4.03 -2.68
CA ASP A 368 13.62 3.52 -1.31
C ASP A 368 14.99 3.87 -0.71
N ALA A 369 16.06 3.80 -1.48
CA ALA A 369 17.40 4.25 -1.06
C ALA A 369 17.49 5.77 -0.85
N ASN A 370 16.66 6.56 -1.56
CA ASN A 370 16.59 8.01 -1.41
C ASN A 370 15.59 8.48 -0.34
N LYS A 371 14.89 7.57 0.31
CA LYS A 371 13.98 7.89 1.41
C LYS A 371 14.77 8.48 2.58
N ILE A 372 14.46 9.72 2.93
CA ILE A 372 15.05 10.36 4.10
C ILE A 372 14.35 9.83 5.35
N ILE A 373 15.11 9.14 6.19
CA ILE A 373 14.66 8.64 7.49
C ILE A 373 15.21 9.53 8.58
N TYR A 374 14.46 9.70 9.66
CA TYR A 374 14.90 10.45 10.82
C TYR A 374 14.63 9.68 12.11
N TYR A 375 15.62 9.72 13.01
CA TYR A 375 15.50 9.25 14.38
C TYR A 375 15.39 10.47 15.29
N SER A 376 14.52 10.44 16.28
CA SER A 376 14.28 11.55 17.20
C SER A 376 14.58 11.17 18.63
N PHE A 377 15.02 12.16 19.43
CA PHE A 377 15.31 12.00 20.85
C PHE A 377 14.76 13.18 21.64
N THR A 378 14.22 12.88 22.83
CA THR A 378 13.83 13.88 23.83
C THR A 378 14.23 13.35 25.19
N ASN A 379 14.86 14.19 26.06
CA ASN A 379 15.27 13.74 27.39
C ASN A 379 14.07 13.45 28.30
N GLY A 380 14.05 12.26 28.90
CA GLY A 380 12.98 11.76 29.79
C GLY A 380 13.08 12.27 31.24
N SER A 381 14.22 12.81 31.64
CA SER A 381 14.50 13.27 33.01
C SER A 381 15.33 14.57 33.03
N ASP A 382 15.39 15.21 34.20
CA ASP A 382 16.25 16.37 34.42
C ASP A 382 17.71 15.93 34.37
N ILE A 383 18.56 16.78 33.76
CA ILE A 383 20.00 16.56 33.65
C ILE A 383 20.72 17.71 34.39
N LYS A 384 21.70 17.36 35.22
CA LYS A 384 22.52 18.31 35.94
C LYS A 384 24.00 18.03 35.67
N VAL A 385 24.66 19.00 35.05
CA VAL A 385 26.09 18.96 34.77
C VAL A 385 26.80 19.85 35.82
N LYS A 386 27.58 19.21 36.70
CA LYS A 386 28.26 19.91 37.84
C LYS A 386 29.66 20.34 37.46
N ASP A 387 30.13 21.39 38.14
CA ASP A 387 31.50 21.90 38.06
C ASP A 387 32.55 20.83 38.36
N GLY A 388 33.55 20.70 37.51
CA GLY A 388 34.66 19.75 37.68
C GLY A 388 34.26 18.28 37.76
N GLY A 389 32.98 17.96 37.43
CA GLY A 389 32.42 16.62 37.48
C GLY A 389 32.85 15.74 36.32
N LYS A 390 32.37 14.51 36.34
CA LYS A 390 32.48 13.58 35.18
C LYS A 390 31.56 14.07 34.06
N GLU A 391 31.89 13.67 32.84
CA GLU A 391 31.01 13.84 31.67
C GLU A 391 29.62 13.30 31.95
N VAL A 392 28.59 14.06 31.57
CA VAL A 392 27.19 13.69 31.71
C VAL A 392 26.63 13.41 30.32
N ASN A 393 26.10 12.24 30.11
CA ASN A 393 25.43 11.87 28.86
C ASN A 393 24.09 12.63 28.74
N ALA A 394 23.99 13.51 27.75
CA ALA A 394 22.82 14.35 27.54
C ALA A 394 21.92 13.82 26.42
N ILE A 395 22.50 13.24 25.37
CA ILE A 395 21.78 12.66 24.24
C ILE A 395 22.38 11.30 23.96
N ASN A 396 21.50 10.32 23.75
CA ASN A 396 21.88 8.98 23.33
C ASN A 396 20.87 8.49 22.29
N LEU A 397 21.33 8.32 21.05
CA LEU A 397 20.53 7.89 19.92
C LEU A 397 21.16 6.65 19.32
N THR A 398 20.37 5.59 19.12
CA THR A 398 20.77 4.42 18.35
C THR A 398 20.03 4.46 17.01
N PHE A 399 20.74 4.19 15.92
CA PHE A 399 20.18 4.16 14.57
C PHE A 399 20.88 3.11 13.73
N VAL A 400 20.22 2.65 12.68
CA VAL A 400 20.68 1.58 11.81
C VAL A 400 20.88 2.12 10.41
N THR A 401 22.02 1.80 9.80
CA THR A 401 22.30 2.07 8.38
C THR A 401 22.16 0.78 7.58
N THR A 402 21.51 0.83 6.42
CA THR A 402 21.32 -0.32 5.53
C THR A 402 22.40 -0.39 4.44
N GLN A 403 23.06 0.72 4.17
CA GLN A 403 24.16 0.85 3.21
C GLN A 403 25.11 1.97 3.66
N ASP A 404 26.32 2.02 3.08
CA ASP A 404 27.24 3.14 3.31
C ASP A 404 26.54 4.45 2.96
N THR A 405 26.52 5.38 3.91
CA THR A 405 25.70 6.59 3.78
C THR A 405 26.28 7.76 4.54
N SER A 406 25.68 8.93 4.31
CA SER A 406 25.91 10.13 5.09
C SER A 406 24.64 10.54 5.84
N ALA A 407 24.80 11.07 7.03
CA ALA A 407 23.70 11.55 7.87
C ALA A 407 24.03 12.89 8.50
N MET A 408 23.01 13.51 9.09
CA MET A 408 23.15 14.79 9.78
C MET A 408 22.50 14.72 11.15
N PHE A 409 23.25 15.07 12.18
CA PHE A 409 22.74 15.27 13.53
C PHE A 409 22.42 16.74 13.77
N LEU A 410 21.23 17.00 14.30
CA LEU A 410 20.77 18.30 14.74
C LEU A 410 20.16 18.16 16.13
N ALA A 411 20.50 19.09 17.05
CA ALA A 411 19.82 19.14 18.34
C ALA A 411 19.67 20.58 18.83
N GLN A 412 18.61 20.79 19.60
CA GLN A 412 18.40 22.01 20.38
C GLN A 412 18.24 21.64 21.84
N MET A 413 18.93 22.36 22.68
CA MET A 413 19.01 22.12 24.11
C MET A 413 18.76 23.44 24.86
N LEU A 414 17.73 23.48 25.68
CA LEU A 414 17.44 24.62 26.55
C LEU A 414 17.97 24.31 27.95
N MET A 415 18.76 25.21 28.52
CA MET A 415 19.40 24.99 29.80
C MET A 415 19.45 26.26 30.66
N THR A 416 19.59 26.08 31.95
CA THR A 416 19.84 27.17 32.90
C THR A 416 21.27 27.04 33.41
N ALA A 417 22.06 28.08 33.24
CA ALA A 417 23.43 28.18 33.76
C ALA A 417 23.45 28.89 35.12
N GLU A 418 24.15 28.28 36.07
CA GLU A 418 24.39 28.78 37.42
C GLU A 418 25.92 28.85 37.64
N PRO A 419 26.60 29.93 37.23
CA PRO A 419 28.02 30.12 37.50
C PRO A 419 28.32 30.18 39.01
N ASN A 420 29.51 29.72 39.37
CA ASN A 420 30.01 29.93 40.73
C ASN A 420 30.23 31.44 40.98
N THR A 421 30.14 31.89 42.21
CA THR A 421 30.48 33.27 42.59
C THR A 421 31.96 33.35 42.98
N GLU A 422 32.65 34.33 42.44
CA GLU A 422 34.03 34.68 42.80
C GLU A 422 34.03 36.04 43.53
N THR A 423 34.81 36.12 44.57
CA THR A 423 35.02 37.37 45.29
C THR A 423 36.21 38.10 44.68
N VAL A 424 35.96 39.24 44.05
CA VAL A 424 37.01 40.10 43.49
C VAL A 424 37.26 41.20 44.46
N GLU A 425 38.48 41.28 44.99
CA GLU A 425 38.91 42.41 45.80
C GLU A 425 39.28 43.60 44.91
N LEU A 426 38.54 44.67 45.03
CA LEU A 426 38.82 45.93 44.32
C LEU A 426 39.60 46.84 45.24
N PRO A 427 40.75 47.36 44.79
CA PRO A 427 41.45 48.37 45.55
C PRO A 427 40.61 49.66 45.59
N VAL A 428 40.23 50.12 46.79
CA VAL A 428 39.54 51.40 46.96
C VAL A 428 40.59 52.46 47.09
N SER A 429 40.75 53.28 46.04
CA SER A 429 41.61 54.46 46.07
C SER A 429 40.78 55.67 46.52
N GLY A 430 40.98 56.14 47.72
CA GLY A 430 40.39 57.39 48.26
C GLY A 430 41.45 58.37 48.69
N ASP A 431 41.37 59.58 48.19
CA ASP A 431 42.35 60.66 48.36
C ASP A 431 42.53 61.23 49.79
N ASN A 432 41.97 60.57 50.83
CA ASN A 432 42.06 61.03 52.22
C ASN A 432 41.91 59.88 53.23
N LEU A 433 42.76 58.86 53.20
CA LEU A 433 42.79 57.89 54.29
C LEU A 433 44.24 57.57 54.69
N ASP A 434 44.58 57.95 55.90
CA ASP A 434 45.79 57.61 56.60
C ASP A 434 45.91 56.07 56.74
N THR A 435 46.95 55.49 56.15
CA THR A 435 47.49 54.15 56.39
C THR A 435 46.51 53.00 56.61
N GLY A 436 45.85 52.58 55.56
CA GLY A 436 45.14 51.30 55.53
C GLY A 436 44.55 51.04 54.15
N SER A 437 45.11 50.06 53.42
CA SER A 437 44.48 49.57 52.12
C SER A 437 43.12 49.00 52.45
N ALA A 438 42.07 49.77 52.19
CA ALA A 438 40.71 49.23 52.19
C ALA A 438 40.47 48.50 50.90
N SER A 439 40.15 47.21 50.94
CA SER A 439 39.63 46.42 49.79
C SER A 439 38.13 46.27 49.96
N ALA A 440 37.38 46.54 48.90
CA ALA A 440 35.96 46.19 48.83
C ALA A 440 35.84 44.86 48.15
N ALA A 441 35.25 43.89 48.84
CA ALA A 441 34.93 42.58 48.25
C ALA A 441 33.66 42.72 47.40
N LEU A 442 33.78 42.50 46.12
CA LEU A 442 32.64 42.42 45.19
C LEU A 442 32.42 40.94 44.76
N GLU A 443 31.24 40.44 45.00
CA GLU A 443 30.86 39.14 44.46
C GLU A 443 30.52 39.27 42.97
N GLN A 444 31.24 38.56 42.14
CA GLN A 444 31.02 38.49 40.69
C GLN A 444 30.80 37.05 40.26
N ASP A 445 29.92 36.82 39.29
CA ASP A 445 29.77 35.52 38.70
C ASP A 445 31.04 35.09 37.95
N ALA A 446 31.56 33.91 38.27
CA ALA A 446 32.65 33.31 37.53
C ALA A 446 32.18 32.97 36.11
N ALA A 447 33.09 32.77 35.18
CA ALA A 447 32.73 32.33 33.84
C ALA A 447 32.44 30.82 33.84
N LEU A 448 31.20 30.42 33.53
CA LEU A 448 30.86 29.03 33.33
C LEU A 448 31.20 28.62 31.89
N THR A 449 32.03 27.59 31.71
CA THR A 449 32.37 27.03 30.41
C THR A 449 31.71 25.66 30.28
N LEU A 450 30.87 25.49 29.24
CA LEU A 450 30.26 24.23 28.87
C LEU A 450 31.03 23.65 27.68
N THR A 451 31.56 22.44 27.83
CA THR A 451 32.23 21.68 26.77
C THR A 451 31.30 20.57 26.29
N VAL A 452 31.13 20.45 24.97
CA VAL A 452 30.32 19.42 24.32
C VAL A 452 31.27 18.40 23.68
N ARG A 453 31.07 17.13 23.98
CA ARG A 453 31.83 16.02 23.41
C ARG A 453 30.90 15.06 22.64
N TYR A 454 31.31 14.72 21.45
CA TYR A 454 30.57 13.81 20.56
C TYR A 454 31.23 12.43 20.53
N TYR A 455 30.40 11.41 20.56
CA TYR A 455 30.83 10.02 20.49
C TYR A 455 30.01 9.27 19.43
N LEU A 456 30.71 8.60 18.52
CA LEU A 456 30.12 7.61 17.60
C LEU A 456 30.63 6.22 18.02
N ASP A 457 29.71 5.29 18.28
CA ASP A 457 30.01 3.92 18.71
C ASP A 457 30.95 3.84 19.93
N ASN A 458 30.74 4.76 20.88
CA ASN A 458 31.56 5.00 22.08
C ASN A 458 33.00 5.51 21.80
N ILE A 459 33.33 5.86 20.57
CA ILE A 459 34.62 6.48 20.21
C ILE A 459 34.46 7.99 20.25
N LEU A 460 35.30 8.66 21.00
CA LEU A 460 35.31 10.12 21.08
C LEU A 460 35.78 10.73 19.76
N ILE A 461 35.05 11.75 19.29
CA ILE A 461 35.45 12.56 18.14
C ILE A 461 36.28 13.73 18.63
N ASP A 462 37.60 13.55 18.71
CA ASP A 462 38.53 14.58 19.24
C ASP A 462 38.65 15.82 18.35
N SER A 463 38.36 15.67 17.05
CA SER A 463 38.52 16.77 16.09
C SER A 463 37.50 17.88 16.25
N PHE A 464 36.40 17.66 17.01
CA PHE A 464 35.31 18.62 17.16
C PHE A 464 34.72 18.62 18.58
N THR A 465 35.24 19.49 19.46
CA THR A 465 34.82 19.66 20.87
C THR A 465 34.42 21.09 21.11
N PRO A 466 33.21 21.53 20.73
CA PRO A 466 32.78 22.91 20.90
C PRO A 466 32.65 23.28 22.38
N GLN A 467 33.09 24.51 22.71
CA GLN A 467 32.98 25.10 24.05
C GLN A 467 32.16 26.39 23.97
N GLN A 468 31.33 26.60 24.97
CA GLN A 468 30.55 27.83 25.09
C GLN A 468 30.65 28.42 26.49
N ARG A 469 30.93 29.70 26.55
CA ARG A 469 30.86 30.47 27.80
C ARG A 469 29.42 30.88 28.06
N LEU A 470 28.94 30.60 29.25
CA LEU A 470 27.57 30.87 29.67
C LEU A 470 27.59 31.83 30.86
N VAL A 471 26.69 32.80 30.84
CA VAL A 471 26.42 33.69 32.00
C VAL A 471 25.23 33.13 32.78
N ARG A 472 24.97 33.62 33.96
CA ARG A 472 23.80 33.22 34.76
C ARG A 472 22.50 33.44 33.99
N GLY A 473 21.66 32.40 33.89
CA GLY A 473 20.36 32.50 33.25
C GLY A 473 20.05 31.36 32.26
N ALA A 474 19.01 31.57 31.49
CA ALA A 474 18.55 30.62 30.50
C ALA A 474 19.29 30.75 29.15
N HIS A 475 19.69 29.64 28.58
CA HIS A 475 20.41 29.58 27.32
C HIS A 475 19.80 28.52 26.40
N ALA A 476 19.85 28.78 25.08
CA ALA A 476 19.53 27.82 24.04
C ALA A 476 20.82 27.43 23.28
N LEU A 477 21.16 26.17 23.29
CA LEU A 477 22.32 25.63 22.60
C LEU A 477 21.84 24.84 21.37
N ALA A 478 22.34 25.20 20.19
CA ALA A 478 22.12 24.44 18.97
C ALA A 478 23.36 23.59 18.67
N LEU A 479 23.17 22.31 18.45
CA LEU A 479 24.21 21.36 18.14
C LEU A 479 24.02 20.83 16.75
N PHE A 480 25.11 20.64 16.04
CA PHE A 480 25.13 20.13 14.68
C PHE A 480 26.36 19.26 14.46
N TYR A 481 26.20 18.12 13.80
CA TYR A 481 27.30 17.28 13.37
C TYR A 481 26.95 16.55 12.07
N PRO A 482 27.75 16.72 11.00
CA PRO A 482 27.61 15.93 9.78
C PRO A 482 28.39 14.62 9.91
N PHE A 483 27.78 13.52 9.50
CA PHE A 483 28.43 12.22 9.32
C PHE A 483 28.70 12.04 7.82
N PRO A 484 29.93 12.25 7.33
CA PRO A 484 30.21 12.13 5.91
C PRO A 484 30.20 10.69 5.44
N ASP A 485 30.66 9.76 6.29
CA ASP A 485 30.84 8.35 5.98
C ASP A 485 30.37 7.52 7.18
N LEU A 486 29.24 6.85 7.06
CA LEU A 486 28.72 5.86 7.99
C LEU A 486 28.74 4.49 7.32
N GLU A 487 29.29 3.50 8.01
CA GLU A 487 29.33 2.11 7.54
C GLU A 487 27.90 1.55 7.38
N GLY A 488 27.63 0.88 6.28
CA GLY A 488 26.35 0.25 5.99
C GLY A 488 26.16 -1.08 6.71
N ALA A 489 24.90 -1.52 6.78
CA ALA A 489 24.48 -2.76 7.47
C ALA A 489 24.97 -2.81 8.94
N ALA A 490 25.00 -1.66 9.62
CA ALA A 490 25.54 -1.52 10.96
C ALA A 490 24.56 -0.78 11.91
N ASN A 491 24.67 -1.12 13.20
CA ASN A 491 24.01 -0.39 14.28
C ASN A 491 24.98 0.65 14.81
N HIS A 492 24.58 1.91 14.78
CA HIS A 492 25.37 3.01 15.28
C HIS A 492 24.76 3.59 16.55
N ARG A 493 25.64 4.01 17.48
CA ARG A 493 25.26 4.70 18.70
C ARG A 493 25.88 6.09 18.73
N TRP A 494 25.04 7.11 18.67
CA TRP A 494 25.47 8.50 18.82
C TRP A 494 25.22 8.99 20.24
N SER A 495 26.25 9.54 20.89
CA SER A 495 26.13 10.14 22.23
C SER A 495 26.69 11.53 22.25
N VAL A 496 26.00 12.45 22.92
CA VAL A 496 26.49 13.80 23.23
C VAL A 496 26.65 13.89 24.73
N ARG A 497 27.88 14.15 25.16
CA ARG A 497 28.21 14.31 26.57
C ARG A 497 28.64 15.75 26.88
N LEU A 498 28.26 16.22 28.05
CA LEU A 498 28.51 17.58 28.53
C LEU A 498 29.47 17.57 29.70
N LEU A 499 30.39 18.51 29.70
CA LEU A 499 31.28 18.83 30.82
C LEU A 499 31.13 20.31 31.16
N CYS A 500 31.13 20.63 32.46
CA CYS A 500 30.94 22.00 32.94
C CYS A 500 32.10 22.37 33.86
N GLU A 501 32.62 23.55 33.66
CA GLU A 501 33.65 24.15 34.50
C GLU A 501 33.21 25.55 34.92
N GLY A 502 33.44 25.94 36.21
CA GLY A 502 33.09 27.21 36.76
C GLY A 502 31.62 27.38 37.16
N GLY A 503 30.88 26.30 37.30
CA GLY A 503 29.48 26.34 37.74
C GLY A 503 28.68 25.10 37.44
N THR A 504 27.36 25.23 37.41
CA THR A 504 26.42 24.13 37.13
C THR A 504 25.49 24.50 35.98
N ALA A 505 25.29 23.57 35.04
CA ALA A 505 24.26 23.67 34.02
C ALA A 505 23.12 22.68 34.32
N LYS A 506 21.87 23.12 34.21
CA LYS A 506 20.68 22.35 34.46
C LYS A 506 19.81 22.32 33.21
N ILE A 507 19.33 21.13 32.82
CA ILE A 507 18.45 20.92 31.69
C ILE A 507 17.24 20.18 32.22
N ALA A 508 16.06 20.76 32.11
CA ALA A 508 14.84 20.13 32.59
C ALA A 508 14.36 19.04 31.61
N LYS A 509 13.52 18.13 32.08
CA LYS A 509 12.85 17.11 31.27
C LYS A 509 12.15 17.72 30.04
N GLY A 510 12.35 17.13 28.85
CA GLY A 510 11.75 17.59 27.61
C GLY A 510 12.40 18.79 26.96
N GLN A 511 13.51 19.32 27.53
CA GLN A 511 14.21 20.51 27.03
C GLN A 511 15.35 20.19 26.04
N ILE A 512 15.58 18.91 25.73
CA ILE A 512 16.45 18.46 24.65
C ILE A 512 15.58 17.85 23.55
N ARG A 513 15.77 18.34 22.33
CA ARG A 513 15.24 17.73 21.13
C ARG A 513 16.36 17.52 20.15
N ALA A 514 16.55 16.26 19.73
CA ALA A 514 17.60 15.90 18.80
C ALA A 514 17.05 15.02 17.69
N THR A 515 17.65 15.11 16.51
CA THR A 515 17.32 14.28 15.35
C THR A 515 18.58 13.88 14.61
N ILE A 516 18.61 12.65 14.10
CA ILE A 516 19.55 12.22 13.08
C ILE A 516 18.75 11.94 11.81
N THR A 517 19.16 12.51 10.70
CA THR A 517 18.51 12.35 9.40
C THR A 517 19.51 11.88 8.36
N GLY A 518 19.13 10.92 7.54
CA GLY A 518 19.98 10.42 6.46
C GLY A 518 19.18 9.59 5.45
N GLN A 519 19.84 9.27 4.34
CA GLN A 519 19.38 8.30 3.36
C GLN A 519 20.01 6.95 3.68
N GLY A 520 19.45 5.84 3.19
CA GLY A 520 20.02 4.51 3.43
C GLY A 520 20.05 4.10 4.91
N MET A 521 19.07 4.56 5.68
CA MET A 521 18.86 4.19 7.07
C MET A 521 17.63 3.31 7.19
N ALA A 522 17.63 2.35 8.13
CA ALA A 522 16.45 1.53 8.41
C ALA A 522 15.38 2.38 9.12
N VAL A 523 14.10 2.05 8.91
CA VAL A 523 13.03 2.55 9.76
C VAL A 523 13.20 1.85 11.11
N GLY A 524 13.71 2.56 12.11
CA GLY A 524 13.80 2.02 13.47
C GLY A 524 12.39 1.73 13.99
N ASP A 525 12.24 0.62 14.71
CA ASP A 525 11.04 0.37 15.49
C ASP A 525 10.71 1.60 16.32
N ALA A 526 9.46 2.01 16.27
CA ALA A 526 9.02 3.18 17.02
C ALA A 526 9.36 2.97 18.50
N TRP A 527 10.24 3.82 19.03
CA TRP A 527 10.56 3.80 20.45
C TRP A 527 9.27 3.86 21.28
N ASP A 528 9.04 2.84 22.09
CA ASP A 528 7.83 2.66 22.92
C ASP A 528 7.77 3.59 24.14
N GLY A 529 8.78 4.46 24.30
CA GLY A 529 8.89 5.39 25.44
C GLY A 529 9.45 4.78 26.71
N THR A 530 9.84 3.51 26.71
CA THR A 530 10.47 2.86 27.86
C THR A 530 12.00 2.97 27.80
N LEU A 531 12.59 3.53 28.85
CA LEU A 531 14.03 3.44 29.11
C LEU A 531 14.24 2.19 29.99
N GLU A 532 14.90 1.18 29.47
CA GLU A 532 15.44 0.13 30.32
C GLU A 532 16.61 0.72 31.11
N PHE A 533 16.40 0.87 32.42
CA PHE A 533 17.35 1.47 33.37
C PHE A 533 18.49 0.54 33.82
N GLU A 534 18.66 -0.65 33.23
CA GLU A 534 19.63 -1.63 33.72
C GLU A 534 21.11 -1.29 33.47
N GLU A 535 21.45 -0.35 32.61
CA GLU A 535 22.87 0.01 32.34
C GLU A 535 23.36 1.29 33.07
N LEU A 536 22.53 1.97 33.85
CA LEU A 536 22.96 3.21 34.55
C LEU A 536 23.44 3.00 35.99
N VAL A 537 23.38 1.77 36.51
CA VAL A 537 23.93 1.44 37.81
C VAL A 537 25.24 0.69 37.59
N GLY A 538 26.34 1.47 37.52
CA GLY A 538 27.68 0.89 37.58
C GLY A 538 27.79 0.07 38.86
N ARG A 539 28.10 -1.22 38.73
CA ARG A 539 28.51 -2.07 39.82
C ARG A 539 29.77 -1.49 40.49
N PRO A 540 29.93 -1.62 41.84
CA PRO A 540 31.00 -1.04 42.63
C PRO A 540 32.38 -1.55 42.25
#